data_a791488e7f356f7c68c9a4320936b451
#
_entry.id   a791488e7f356f7c68c9a4320936b451
#
_cell.length_a   1.000
_cell.length_b   1.000
_cell.length_c   1.000
_cell.angle_alpha   90.00
_cell.angle_beta   90.00
_cell.angle_gamma   90.00
#
_symmetry.space_group_name_H-M   'P 1'
#
loop_
_entity.id
_entity.type
_entity.pdbx_description
1 polymer ?
#
loop_
_entity_poly.entity_id
_entity_poly.type
_entity_poly.pdbx_seq_one_letter_code
_entity_poly.pdbx_strand_id
1 'polypeptide(L)'
;MKTPFFAKILFTKANAIHCGKFFFLVIGIIFIQSGLFSEIYKEKAVASFYADDFHGKKTSNGEIFNMNDFTCANKFLPFNTYLKVTNLANNLNVIVRVNDRGPFVEDRELDLSKAAAVKLDMVKSGTASVKIEIVKLGPDSALSRQTAQSACQIMERKTGKKYVVPSFEQFIGEKTEKIEANKVSKKYSDGTFWDIQVASFSHKENARTYAKKLQQKGFSDIVLRTKGEITRVVIKNIPANEVDMIENKLKKNGYSDFLVKKSSQK
;
A
#
# COMPACT_ATOMS: atom_id res chain seq x y z
N MET A 1 43.90 47.84 8.85
CA MET A 1 43.91 48.90 7.80
C MET A 1 43.47 48.35 6.47
N LYS A 2 42.54 49.07 5.85
CA LYS A 2 42.03 49.03 4.47
C LYS A 2 40.89 48.07 4.14
N THR A 3 39.78 48.72 4.05
CA THR A 3 38.41 48.44 3.62
C THR A 3 38.27 48.35 2.08
N PRO A 4 37.04 48.17 1.56
CA PRO A 4 36.63 47.27 0.50
C PRO A 4 36.43 47.98 -0.83
N PHE A 5 36.26 47.22 -1.88
CA PHE A 5 35.93 47.75 -3.22
C PHE A 5 34.48 47.41 -3.58
N PHE A 6 33.65 48.46 -3.62
CA PHE A 6 32.32 48.49 -4.21
C PHE A 6 32.44 48.56 -5.73
N ALA A 7 31.76 47.66 -6.45
CA ALA A 7 31.51 47.82 -7.86
C ALA A 7 30.04 48.19 -8.08
N LYS A 8 29.80 49.43 -8.43
CA LYS A 8 28.57 49.97 -9.01
C LYS A 8 28.35 49.38 -10.40
N ILE A 9 27.22 48.79 -10.65
CA ILE A 9 26.73 48.53 -12.04
C ILE A 9 25.63 49.53 -12.34
N LEU A 10 25.91 50.34 -13.36
CA LEU A 10 25.05 51.38 -13.91
C LEU A 10 23.86 50.75 -14.64
N PHE A 11 22.66 51.27 -14.36
CA PHE A 11 21.47 51.15 -15.19
C PHE A 11 21.60 52.07 -16.40
N THR A 12 21.57 51.54 -17.60
CA THR A 12 21.25 52.28 -18.80
C THR A 12 19.91 51.86 -19.32
N LYS A 13 18.98 52.81 -19.41
CA LYS A 13 17.70 52.73 -20.14
C LYS A 13 17.99 52.68 -21.64
N ALA A 14 17.38 51.71 -22.33
CA ALA A 14 17.06 51.86 -23.76
C ALA A 14 15.84 50.97 -24.12
N ASN A 15 14.74 51.65 -24.37
CA ASN A 15 13.69 51.49 -25.37
C ASN A 15 13.09 50.11 -25.68
N ALA A 16 11.77 50.10 -25.43
CA ALA A 16 10.79 49.18 -25.96
C ALA A 16 10.87 49.07 -27.49
N ILE A 17 10.56 47.88 -28.01
CA ILE A 17 9.59 47.56 -29.09
C ILE A 17 9.76 46.09 -29.48
N HIS A 18 8.63 45.42 -29.64
CA HIS A 18 8.29 44.13 -30.24
C HIS A 18 8.10 42.93 -29.28
N CYS A 19 6.84 42.75 -29.02
CA CYS A 19 6.00 41.55 -29.10
C CYS A 19 6.77 40.24 -29.36
N GLY A 20 6.81 39.40 -28.36
CA GLY A 20 7.26 38.01 -28.47
C GLY A 20 7.02 37.31 -27.15
N LYS A 21 5.90 36.59 -27.01
CA LYS A 21 5.54 35.80 -25.86
C LYS A 21 6.62 34.75 -25.55
N PHE A 22 7.58 35.06 -24.72
CA PHE A 22 8.40 34.05 -24.05
C PHE A 22 7.66 33.60 -22.76
N PHE A 23 6.86 32.59 -22.96
CA PHE A 23 6.28 31.82 -21.87
C PHE A 23 7.44 31.02 -21.24
N PHE A 24 8.01 31.53 -20.16
CA PHE A 24 8.89 30.73 -19.30
C PHE A 24 8.07 29.60 -18.71
N LEU A 25 8.11 28.45 -19.40
CA LEU A 25 7.67 27.19 -18.85
C LEU A 25 8.64 26.79 -17.73
N VAL A 26 8.37 27.24 -16.51
CA VAL A 26 8.98 26.66 -15.33
C VAL A 26 8.39 25.26 -15.20
N ILE A 27 9.04 24.30 -15.85
CA ILE A 27 8.82 22.88 -15.59
C ILE A 27 9.36 22.67 -14.17
N GLY A 28 8.49 22.90 -13.18
CA GLY A 28 8.68 22.36 -11.84
C GLY A 28 8.68 20.84 -12.01
N ILE A 29 9.87 20.25 -12.08
CA ILE A 29 10.06 18.82 -11.87
C ILE A 29 9.65 18.60 -10.41
N ILE A 30 8.35 18.33 -10.20
CA ILE A 30 7.86 17.72 -8.97
C ILE A 30 8.47 16.32 -9.00
N PHE A 31 9.64 16.18 -8.38
CA PHE A 31 10.09 14.90 -7.89
C PHE A 31 9.00 14.41 -6.94
N ILE A 32 8.06 13.64 -7.47
CA ILE A 32 7.24 12.74 -6.66
C ILE A 32 8.26 11.72 -6.15
N GLN A 33 8.92 12.06 -5.07
CA GLN A 33 9.52 11.05 -4.22
C GLN A 33 8.35 10.17 -3.80
N SER A 34 8.24 9.03 -4.44
CA SER A 34 7.51 7.88 -3.90
C SER A 34 8.28 7.43 -2.65
N GLY A 35 8.25 8.29 -1.63
CA GLY A 35 8.65 7.92 -0.29
C GLY A 35 7.78 6.73 0.09
N LEU A 36 8.41 5.63 0.41
CA LEU A 36 7.79 4.53 1.13
C LEU A 36 7.28 5.15 2.45
N PHE A 37 6.02 5.58 2.46
CA PHE A 37 5.36 6.01 3.69
C PHE A 37 5.18 4.77 4.54
N SER A 38 6.11 4.58 5.45
CA SER A 38 6.03 3.60 6.50
C SER A 38 5.09 4.16 7.57
N GLU A 39 3.98 3.50 7.80
CA GLU A 39 3.04 3.87 8.86
C GLU A 39 3.47 3.25 10.18
N ILE A 40 3.52 4.04 11.24
CA ILE A 40 3.91 3.57 12.56
C ILE A 40 2.77 2.72 13.13
N TYR A 41 3.01 1.42 13.27
CA TYR A 41 2.10 0.48 13.92
C TYR A 41 2.25 0.51 15.44
N LYS A 42 3.49 0.52 15.95
CA LYS A 42 3.82 0.64 17.37
C LYS A 42 5.13 1.40 17.54
N GLU A 43 5.09 2.50 18.27
CA GLU A 43 6.31 3.26 18.63
C GLU A 43 7.24 2.49 19.57
N LYS A 44 6.64 1.68 20.48
CA LYS A 44 7.39 0.85 21.42
C LYS A 44 6.61 -0.44 21.68
N ALA A 45 7.24 -1.57 21.42
CA ALA A 45 6.71 -2.90 21.65
C ALA A 45 7.84 -3.85 22.02
N VAL A 46 7.51 -5.02 22.55
CA VAL A 46 8.51 -6.08 22.82
C VAL A 46 8.45 -7.10 21.70
N ALA A 47 9.61 -7.39 21.09
CA ALA A 47 9.81 -8.50 20.19
C ALA A 47 10.68 -9.58 20.85
N SER A 48 10.37 -10.84 20.57
CA SER A 48 11.23 -12.01 20.81
C SER A 48 11.53 -12.72 19.49
N PHE A 49 12.13 -13.87 19.52
CA PHE A 49 12.35 -14.70 18.34
C PHE A 49 12.08 -16.17 18.64
N TYR A 50 11.81 -16.93 17.58
CA TYR A 50 11.54 -18.37 17.69
C TYR A 50 12.77 -19.15 18.14
N ALA A 51 12.54 -20.16 18.98
CA ALA A 51 13.53 -21.17 19.28
C ALA A 51 13.85 -22.02 18.03
N ASP A 52 15.03 -22.61 17.99
CA ASP A 52 15.56 -23.33 16.82
C ASP A 52 14.71 -24.56 16.44
N ASP A 53 14.02 -25.18 17.43
CA ASP A 53 13.15 -26.34 17.24
C ASP A 53 11.85 -26.04 16.45
N PHE A 54 11.54 -24.77 16.16
CA PHE A 54 10.46 -24.38 15.24
C PHE A 54 10.84 -24.50 13.77
N HIS A 55 12.13 -24.59 13.45
CA HIS A 55 12.57 -24.76 12.06
C HIS A 55 11.93 -25.99 11.42
N GLY A 56 11.39 -25.82 10.21
CA GLY A 56 10.72 -26.89 9.48
C GLY A 56 9.26 -27.15 9.89
N LYS A 57 8.74 -26.50 10.94
CA LYS A 57 7.32 -26.61 11.33
C LYS A 57 6.44 -25.73 10.47
N LYS A 58 5.15 -26.08 10.36
CA LYS A 58 4.16 -25.34 9.59
C LYS A 58 3.69 -24.11 10.34
N THR A 59 3.68 -22.98 9.67
CA THR A 59 3.13 -21.69 10.18
C THR A 59 1.62 -21.59 9.98
N SER A 60 0.99 -20.61 10.60
CA SER A 60 -0.47 -20.40 10.54
C SER A 60 -0.98 -20.00 9.15
N ASN A 61 -0.12 -19.47 8.27
CA ASN A 61 -0.49 -19.21 6.88
C ASN A 61 -0.28 -20.43 5.96
N GLY A 62 0.27 -21.54 6.49
CA GLY A 62 0.50 -22.79 5.78
C GLY A 62 1.90 -22.99 5.22
N GLU A 63 2.79 -22.00 5.31
CA GLU A 63 4.19 -22.12 4.90
C GLU A 63 4.97 -23.00 5.88
N ILE A 64 6.15 -23.47 5.46
CA ILE A 64 7.13 -24.09 6.34
C ILE A 64 8.04 -23.01 6.91
N PHE A 65 8.14 -22.92 8.25
CA PHE A 65 9.00 -21.94 8.89
C PHE A 65 10.48 -22.22 8.60
N ASN A 66 11.14 -21.20 8.08
CA ASN A 66 12.58 -21.21 7.89
C ASN A 66 13.22 -20.13 8.76
N MET A 67 14.01 -20.52 9.74
CA MET A 67 14.67 -19.62 10.68
C MET A 67 15.66 -18.66 10.02
N ASN A 68 16.10 -18.95 8.79
CA ASN A 68 17.05 -18.14 8.02
C ASN A 68 16.36 -17.09 7.13
N ASP A 69 15.03 -17.11 7.02
CA ASP A 69 14.25 -16.10 6.28
C ASP A 69 13.91 -14.91 7.18
N PHE A 70 13.60 -13.77 6.59
CA PHE A 70 13.14 -12.59 7.33
C PHE A 70 11.62 -12.61 7.48
N THR A 71 11.11 -13.36 8.46
CA THR A 71 9.68 -13.53 8.77
C THR A 71 9.39 -13.28 10.23
N CYS A 72 8.11 -13.13 10.56
CA CYS A 72 7.64 -12.98 11.93
C CYS A 72 6.23 -13.50 12.14
N ALA A 73 5.88 -13.79 13.40
CA ALA A 73 4.51 -13.88 13.86
C ALA A 73 4.00 -12.54 14.34
N ASN A 74 2.73 -12.27 14.05
CA ASN A 74 1.93 -11.20 14.66
C ASN A 74 0.51 -11.71 14.93
N LYS A 75 -0.12 -11.22 16.00
CA LYS A 75 -1.45 -11.70 16.42
C LYS A 75 -2.54 -11.38 15.40
N PHE A 76 -2.54 -10.17 14.81
CA PHE A 76 -3.69 -9.60 14.13
C PHE A 76 -3.43 -9.11 12.71
N LEU A 77 -2.21 -8.65 12.41
CA LEU A 77 -1.89 -8.11 11.10
C LEU A 77 -2.14 -9.13 9.99
N PRO A 78 -2.66 -8.72 8.83
CA PRO A 78 -2.84 -9.60 7.68
C PRO A 78 -1.54 -10.33 7.31
N PHE A 79 -1.63 -11.59 6.88
CA PHE A 79 -0.46 -12.28 6.32
C PHE A 79 0.08 -11.54 5.11
N ASN A 80 1.38 -11.66 4.88
CA ASN A 80 2.13 -10.92 3.86
C ASN A 80 2.18 -9.40 4.09
N THR A 81 1.91 -8.93 5.30
CA THR A 81 2.29 -7.59 5.74
C THR A 81 3.80 -7.54 5.92
N TYR A 82 4.45 -6.51 5.38
CA TYR A 82 5.86 -6.24 5.57
C TYR A 82 6.03 -5.16 6.61
N LEU A 83 6.83 -5.48 7.63
CA LEU A 83 7.11 -4.62 8.77
C LEU A 83 8.59 -4.22 8.76
N LYS A 84 8.88 -2.94 8.94
CA LYS A 84 10.20 -2.48 9.35
C LYS A 84 10.25 -2.50 10.86
N VAL A 85 11.11 -3.33 11.40
CA VAL A 85 11.33 -3.48 12.85
C VAL A 85 12.65 -2.82 13.19
N THR A 86 12.64 -1.85 14.10
CA THR A 86 13.84 -1.14 14.56
C THR A 86 14.06 -1.43 16.03
N ASN A 87 15.22 -1.96 16.39
CA ASN A 87 15.63 -2.13 17.79
C ASN A 87 15.97 -0.77 18.39
N LEU A 88 15.25 -0.35 19.44
CA LEU A 88 15.38 0.95 20.06
C LEU A 88 16.66 1.13 20.86
N ALA A 89 17.37 0.05 21.20
CA ALA A 89 18.61 0.12 21.95
C ALA A 89 19.84 0.46 21.08
N ASN A 90 19.82 0.06 19.80
CA ASN A 90 20.97 0.19 18.89
C ASN A 90 20.63 0.77 17.51
N ASN A 91 19.37 1.10 17.25
CA ASN A 91 18.83 1.61 15.97
C ASN A 91 19.04 0.69 14.76
N LEU A 92 19.44 -0.57 14.95
CA LEU A 92 19.46 -1.54 13.88
C LEU A 92 18.03 -1.86 13.43
N ASN A 93 17.82 -2.08 12.14
CA ASN A 93 16.52 -2.40 11.61
C ASN A 93 16.55 -3.51 10.58
N VAL A 94 15.40 -4.16 10.40
CA VAL A 94 15.19 -5.23 9.44
C VAL A 94 13.75 -5.15 8.91
N ILE A 95 13.54 -5.54 7.66
CA ILE A 95 12.21 -5.74 7.11
C ILE A 95 11.86 -7.22 7.22
N VAL A 96 10.71 -7.53 7.84
CA VAL A 96 10.20 -8.89 8.02
C VAL A 96 8.79 -9.00 7.46
N ARG A 97 8.41 -10.20 7.05
CA ARG A 97 7.06 -10.51 6.53
C ARG A 97 6.26 -11.31 7.56
N VAL A 98 5.03 -10.91 7.79
CA VAL A 98 4.10 -11.66 8.65
C VAL A 98 3.63 -12.91 7.93
N ASN A 99 3.95 -14.09 8.47
CA ASN A 99 3.49 -15.38 7.95
C ASN A 99 2.95 -16.33 9.04
N ASP A 100 2.98 -15.92 10.31
CA ASP A 100 2.50 -16.74 11.40
C ASP A 100 1.66 -15.94 12.42
N ARG A 101 0.99 -16.66 13.36
CA ARG A 101 0.21 -16.11 14.47
C ARG A 101 0.93 -16.30 15.79
N GLY A 102 0.85 -15.28 16.61
CA GLY A 102 1.54 -15.15 17.89
C GLY A 102 2.23 -13.78 18.01
N PRO A 103 3.02 -13.54 19.02
CA PRO A 103 3.20 -14.34 20.23
C PRO A 103 1.92 -14.44 21.08
N PHE A 104 1.67 -15.62 21.64
CA PHE A 104 0.56 -15.82 22.58
C PHE A 104 0.99 -15.53 24.03
N VAL A 105 1.70 -14.43 24.20
CA VAL A 105 2.17 -13.83 25.45
C VAL A 105 1.74 -12.37 25.44
N GLU A 106 1.20 -11.85 26.54
CA GLU A 106 0.52 -10.55 26.58
C GLU A 106 1.44 -9.39 26.16
N ASP A 107 2.62 -9.32 26.75
CA ASP A 107 3.53 -8.17 26.59
C ASP A 107 4.40 -8.22 25.32
N ARG A 108 4.28 -9.28 24.53
CA ARG A 108 5.03 -9.42 23.27
C ARG A 108 4.16 -9.13 22.04
N GLU A 109 4.71 -8.39 21.10
CA GLU A 109 4.01 -8.01 19.86
C GLU A 109 4.45 -8.84 18.66
N LEU A 110 5.74 -9.21 18.58
CA LEU A 110 6.31 -10.00 17.51
C LEU A 110 7.14 -11.16 18.01
N ASP A 111 7.07 -12.29 17.31
CA ASP A 111 8.09 -13.34 17.36
C ASP A 111 8.82 -13.35 16.01
N LEU A 112 10.10 -13.00 16.02
CA LEU A 112 10.93 -12.86 14.83
C LEU A 112 11.59 -14.21 14.46
N SER A 113 11.95 -14.37 13.19
CA SER A 113 12.88 -15.42 12.80
C SER A 113 14.28 -15.19 13.41
N LYS A 114 15.10 -16.23 13.51
CA LYS A 114 16.46 -16.13 14.05
C LYS A 114 17.34 -15.19 13.21
N ALA A 115 17.23 -15.24 11.88
CA ALA A 115 17.95 -14.31 10.98
C ALA A 115 17.60 -12.84 11.25
N ALA A 116 16.31 -12.54 11.50
CA ALA A 116 15.88 -11.19 11.85
C ALA A 116 16.43 -10.77 13.23
N ALA A 117 16.41 -11.67 14.23
CA ALA A 117 16.96 -11.40 15.55
C ALA A 117 18.48 -11.14 15.52
N VAL A 118 19.21 -11.89 14.71
CA VAL A 118 20.64 -11.65 14.46
C VAL A 118 20.87 -10.27 13.85
N LYS A 119 20.07 -9.89 12.84
CA LYS A 119 20.19 -8.59 12.17
C LYS A 119 19.91 -7.41 13.12
N LEU A 120 19.06 -7.61 14.13
CA LEU A 120 18.73 -6.62 15.17
C LEU A 120 19.69 -6.64 16.36
N ASP A 121 20.66 -7.55 16.39
CA ASP A 121 21.60 -7.79 17.51
C ASP A 121 20.85 -8.03 18.84
N MET A 122 19.81 -8.88 18.81
CA MET A 122 19.00 -9.18 19.99
C MET A 122 19.05 -10.64 20.46
N VAL A 123 19.89 -11.47 19.84
CA VAL A 123 19.95 -12.91 20.15
C VAL A 123 20.40 -13.15 21.60
N LYS A 124 21.37 -12.38 22.09
CA LYS A 124 21.90 -12.53 23.46
C LYS A 124 20.86 -12.16 24.54
N SER A 125 20.04 -11.14 24.27
CA SER A 125 19.02 -10.67 25.19
C SER A 125 17.73 -11.49 25.16
N GLY A 126 17.50 -12.26 24.09
CA GLY A 126 16.26 -13.03 23.86
C GLY A 126 15.08 -12.18 23.46
N THR A 127 15.03 -10.93 23.89
CA THR A 127 13.98 -9.94 23.59
C THR A 127 14.57 -8.56 23.34
N ALA A 128 13.82 -7.70 22.65
CA ALA A 128 14.20 -6.31 22.44
C ALA A 128 12.97 -5.39 22.48
N SER A 129 13.16 -4.16 22.97
CA SER A 129 12.21 -3.06 22.70
C SER A 129 12.38 -2.60 21.28
N VAL A 130 11.29 -2.62 20.52
CA VAL A 130 11.31 -2.30 19.09
C VAL A 130 10.26 -1.27 18.73
N LYS A 131 10.57 -0.46 17.71
CA LYS A 131 9.59 0.30 16.93
C LYS A 131 9.18 -0.55 15.72
N ILE A 132 7.88 -0.55 15.42
CA ILE A 132 7.29 -1.33 14.32
C ILE A 132 6.58 -0.38 13.37
N GLU A 133 6.96 -0.41 12.10
CA GLU A 133 6.40 0.39 11.03
C GLU A 133 5.86 -0.54 9.92
N ILE A 134 4.64 -0.29 9.44
CA ILE A 134 4.07 -1.03 8.30
C ILE A 134 4.66 -0.41 7.02
N VAL A 135 5.45 -1.18 6.29
CA VAL A 135 5.99 -0.81 4.98
C VAL A 135 5.00 -1.13 3.87
N LYS A 136 4.32 -2.27 4.00
CA LYS A 136 3.30 -2.72 3.06
C LYS A 136 2.31 -3.60 3.79
N LEU A 137 1.04 -3.21 3.79
CA LEU A 137 -0.02 -4.03 4.35
C LEU A 137 -0.30 -5.23 3.44
N GLY A 138 -0.48 -6.39 4.04
CA GLY A 138 -0.90 -7.61 3.33
C GLY A 138 -2.38 -7.54 2.93
N PRO A 139 -2.83 -8.44 2.03
CA PRO A 139 -4.22 -8.47 1.60
C PRO A 139 -5.17 -8.87 2.75
N ASP A 140 -6.35 -8.28 2.78
CA ASP A 140 -7.43 -8.71 3.66
C ASP A 140 -8.02 -10.04 3.18
N SER A 141 -7.48 -11.15 3.66
CA SER A 141 -7.90 -12.50 3.27
C SER A 141 -8.73 -13.19 4.35
N ALA A 142 -9.63 -14.09 3.93
CA ALA A 142 -10.43 -14.90 4.85
C ALA A 142 -9.56 -15.69 5.84
N LEU A 143 -8.43 -16.25 5.38
CA LEU A 143 -7.46 -16.94 6.22
C LEU A 143 -6.84 -16.03 7.28
N SER A 144 -6.47 -14.79 6.89
CA SER A 144 -5.94 -13.81 7.85
C SER A 144 -6.95 -13.48 8.94
N ARG A 145 -8.21 -13.23 8.57
CA ARG A 145 -9.30 -12.93 9.52
C ARG A 145 -9.60 -14.11 10.45
N GLN A 146 -9.79 -15.30 9.90
CA GLN A 146 -10.08 -16.52 10.67
C GLN A 146 -8.97 -16.83 11.68
N THR A 147 -7.71 -16.77 11.26
CA THR A 147 -6.57 -17.04 12.15
C THR A 147 -6.37 -15.96 13.19
N ALA A 148 -6.67 -14.69 12.90
CA ALA A 148 -6.65 -13.61 13.87
C ALA A 148 -7.76 -13.78 14.93
N GLN A 149 -8.96 -14.23 14.54
CA GLN A 149 -10.02 -14.58 15.51
C GLN A 149 -9.61 -15.74 16.42
N SER A 150 -8.96 -16.77 15.87
CA SER A 150 -8.42 -17.87 16.66
C SER A 150 -7.34 -17.38 17.64
N ALA A 151 -6.50 -16.43 17.22
CA ALA A 151 -5.51 -15.81 18.10
C ALA A 151 -6.16 -15.05 19.28
N CYS A 152 -7.25 -14.30 19.04
CA CYS A 152 -8.04 -13.67 20.10
C CYS A 152 -8.50 -14.70 21.14
N GLN A 153 -9.12 -15.80 20.67
CA GLN A 153 -9.62 -16.86 21.58
C GLN A 153 -8.49 -17.51 22.39
N ILE A 154 -7.31 -17.70 21.81
CA ILE A 154 -6.15 -18.24 22.53
C ILE A 154 -5.70 -17.25 23.61
N MET A 155 -5.61 -15.95 23.25
CA MET A 155 -5.22 -14.91 24.22
C MET A 155 -6.25 -14.76 25.34
N GLU A 156 -7.55 -14.75 25.04
CA GLU A 156 -8.62 -14.69 26.04
C GLU A 156 -8.53 -15.84 27.04
N ARG A 157 -8.32 -17.08 26.56
CA ARG A 157 -8.12 -18.26 27.42
C ARG A 157 -6.89 -18.15 28.32
N LYS A 158 -5.81 -17.54 27.83
CA LYS A 158 -4.55 -17.41 28.59
C LYS A 158 -4.54 -16.28 29.58
N THR A 159 -5.20 -15.18 29.29
CA THR A 159 -5.09 -13.92 30.06
C THR A 159 -6.37 -13.57 30.80
N GLY A 160 -7.51 -14.19 30.46
CA GLY A 160 -8.84 -13.81 30.96
C GLY A 160 -9.35 -12.47 30.43
N LYS A 161 -8.59 -11.80 29.55
CA LYS A 161 -8.96 -10.50 28.96
C LYS A 161 -9.60 -10.70 27.60
N LYS A 162 -10.61 -9.89 27.28
CA LYS A 162 -11.25 -9.90 25.95
C LYS A 162 -10.39 -9.19 24.91
N TYR A 163 -10.18 -9.84 23.77
CA TYR A 163 -9.46 -9.32 22.62
C TYR A 163 -10.41 -9.18 21.43
N VAL A 164 -10.21 -8.13 20.66
CA VAL A 164 -10.95 -7.87 19.40
C VAL A 164 -9.96 -7.81 18.27
N VAL A 165 -10.26 -8.51 17.17
CA VAL A 165 -9.47 -8.37 15.94
C VAL A 165 -9.70 -6.96 15.41
N PRO A 166 -8.64 -6.16 15.24
CA PRO A 166 -8.78 -4.84 14.60
C PRO A 166 -9.35 -4.98 13.20
N SER A 167 -10.22 -4.05 12.78
CA SER A 167 -10.70 -4.04 11.40
C SER A 167 -9.55 -3.74 10.44
N PHE A 168 -9.70 -4.15 9.17
CA PHE A 168 -8.65 -3.90 8.17
C PHE A 168 -8.41 -2.40 7.99
N GLU A 169 -9.44 -1.58 8.11
CA GLU A 169 -9.41 -0.12 8.03
C GLU A 169 -8.55 0.49 9.15
N GLN A 170 -8.55 -0.10 10.34
CA GLN A 170 -7.71 0.37 11.46
C GLN A 170 -6.21 0.19 11.19
N PHE A 171 -5.82 -0.74 10.30
CA PHE A 171 -4.43 -0.90 9.88
C PHE A 171 -4.02 0.07 8.76
N ILE A 172 -4.99 0.68 8.08
CA ILE A 172 -4.75 1.66 7.00
C ILE A 172 -4.59 3.08 7.59
N GLY A 173 -4.93 3.26 8.88
CA GLY A 173 -4.85 4.54 9.60
C GLY A 173 -5.95 5.54 9.26
N GLU A 174 -6.35 6.36 10.22
CA GLU A 174 -7.37 7.42 10.07
C GLU A 174 -7.02 8.51 9.02
N LYS A 175 -5.82 8.47 8.45
CA LYS A 175 -5.43 9.38 7.35
C LYS A 175 -6.15 9.11 6.04
N THR A 176 -6.69 7.92 5.84
CA THR A 176 -7.48 7.61 4.64
C THR A 176 -8.79 8.37 4.67
N GLU A 177 -9.45 8.52 5.80
CA GLU A 177 -10.70 9.27 5.88
C GLU A 177 -10.54 10.76 5.55
N LYS A 178 -9.45 11.41 5.99
CA LYS A 178 -9.20 12.82 5.64
C LYS A 178 -8.62 13.03 4.24
N ILE A 179 -7.92 12.03 3.68
CA ILE A 179 -7.38 12.11 2.32
C ILE A 179 -8.43 11.66 1.31
N GLU A 180 -9.26 10.67 1.62
CA GLU A 180 -10.36 10.24 0.75
C GLU A 180 -11.55 11.21 0.82
N ALA A 181 -11.95 11.69 1.98
CA ALA A 181 -13.01 12.70 2.08
C ALA A 181 -12.65 14.02 1.37
N ASN A 182 -11.37 14.41 1.31
CA ASN A 182 -10.93 15.60 0.59
C ASN A 182 -10.48 15.37 -0.86
N LYS A 183 -10.20 14.12 -1.28
CA LYS A 183 -9.83 13.81 -2.67
C LYS A 183 -10.96 13.19 -3.50
N VAL A 184 -11.89 12.46 -2.87
CA VAL A 184 -13.02 11.82 -3.56
C VAL A 184 -14.01 12.84 -4.08
N SER A 185 -14.11 14.03 -3.47
CA SER A 185 -15.16 15.01 -3.84
C SER A 185 -14.84 15.92 -5.03
N LYS A 186 -13.66 15.81 -5.68
CA LYS A 186 -13.30 16.75 -6.76
C LYS A 186 -13.03 16.18 -8.15
N LYS A 187 -12.81 14.88 -8.30
CA LYS A 187 -12.46 14.29 -9.60
C LYS A 187 -13.70 13.89 -10.41
N TYR A 188 -14.69 13.34 -9.74
CA TYR A 188 -15.92 12.87 -10.38
C TYR A 188 -17.14 13.51 -9.69
N SER A 189 -18.06 14.11 -10.45
CA SER A 189 -19.23 14.80 -9.91
C SER A 189 -20.31 13.82 -9.46
N ASP A 190 -20.93 14.07 -8.31
CA ASP A 190 -22.03 13.27 -7.77
C ASP A 190 -23.24 13.23 -8.72
N GLY A 191 -23.94 12.09 -8.70
CA GLY A 191 -25.10 11.87 -9.54
C GLY A 191 -24.81 11.55 -11.00
N THR A 192 -23.54 11.36 -11.37
CA THR A 192 -23.15 10.99 -12.74
C THR A 192 -22.56 9.59 -12.79
N PHE A 193 -22.75 8.94 -13.93
CA PHE A 193 -22.13 7.65 -14.22
C PHE A 193 -20.92 7.84 -15.14
N TRP A 194 -19.95 6.95 -15.00
CA TRP A 194 -18.70 6.98 -15.72
C TRP A 194 -18.43 5.64 -16.41
N ASP A 195 -17.73 5.69 -17.53
CA ASP A 195 -17.29 4.53 -18.30
C ASP A 195 -15.77 4.48 -18.27
N ILE A 196 -15.20 3.30 -18.02
CA ILE A 196 -13.75 3.08 -18.09
C ILE A 196 -13.43 2.21 -19.28
N GLN A 197 -12.77 2.78 -20.29
CA GLN A 197 -12.24 2.03 -21.41
C GLN A 197 -10.89 1.41 -21.01
N VAL A 198 -10.83 0.10 -20.91
CA VAL A 198 -9.67 -0.64 -20.40
C VAL A 198 -8.70 -1.06 -21.52
N ALA A 199 -9.23 -1.32 -22.72
CA ALA A 199 -8.41 -1.72 -23.86
C ALA A 199 -9.10 -1.45 -25.20
N SER A 200 -8.31 -1.49 -26.29
CA SER A 200 -8.79 -1.42 -27.68
C SER A 200 -8.08 -2.46 -28.52
N PHE A 201 -8.81 -3.11 -29.42
CA PHE A 201 -8.30 -4.18 -30.27
C PHE A 201 -8.78 -4.01 -31.72
N SER A 202 -7.93 -4.32 -32.69
CA SER A 202 -8.29 -4.43 -34.10
C SER A 202 -9.11 -5.70 -34.40
N HIS A 203 -8.89 -6.78 -33.61
CA HIS A 203 -9.62 -8.03 -33.76
C HIS A 203 -10.63 -8.23 -32.61
N LYS A 204 -11.90 -8.41 -32.97
CA LYS A 204 -13.02 -8.57 -32.01
C LYS A 204 -12.85 -9.75 -31.06
N GLU A 205 -12.23 -10.84 -31.53
CA GLU A 205 -11.99 -12.04 -30.68
C GLU A 205 -10.98 -11.77 -29.55
N ASN A 206 -9.97 -10.94 -29.82
CA ASN A 206 -9.03 -10.52 -28.77
C ASN A 206 -9.73 -9.66 -27.70
N ALA A 207 -10.65 -8.79 -28.12
CA ALA A 207 -11.47 -8.00 -27.19
C ALA A 207 -12.38 -8.90 -26.34
N ARG A 208 -12.99 -9.96 -26.92
CA ARG A 208 -13.81 -10.93 -26.19
C ARG A 208 -12.99 -11.71 -25.15
N THR A 209 -11.81 -12.18 -25.55
CA THR A 209 -10.90 -12.91 -24.66
C THR A 209 -10.46 -12.02 -23.50
N TYR A 210 -10.14 -10.77 -23.79
CA TYR A 210 -9.76 -9.78 -22.78
C TYR A 210 -10.92 -9.47 -21.81
N ALA A 211 -12.13 -9.29 -22.32
CA ALA A 211 -13.32 -9.07 -21.50
C ALA A 211 -13.60 -10.27 -20.56
N LYS A 212 -13.46 -11.52 -21.03
CA LYS A 212 -13.58 -12.71 -20.19
C LYS A 212 -12.54 -12.74 -19.06
N LYS A 213 -11.28 -12.34 -19.33
CA LYS A 213 -10.25 -12.25 -18.30
C LYS A 213 -10.58 -11.21 -17.23
N LEU A 214 -11.15 -10.07 -17.61
CA LEU A 214 -11.63 -9.06 -16.65
C LEU A 214 -12.78 -9.60 -15.79
N GLN A 215 -13.76 -10.32 -16.40
CA GLN A 215 -14.85 -10.95 -15.67
C GLN A 215 -14.34 -11.95 -14.63
N GLN A 216 -13.36 -12.79 -14.99
CA GLN A 216 -12.72 -13.75 -14.07
C GLN A 216 -12.01 -13.06 -12.89
N LYS A 217 -11.58 -11.81 -13.07
CA LYS A 217 -11.01 -10.98 -12.02
C LYS A 217 -12.06 -10.16 -11.23
N GLY A 218 -13.33 -10.47 -11.43
CA GLY A 218 -14.45 -9.88 -10.69
C GLY A 218 -14.82 -8.46 -11.11
N PHE A 219 -14.62 -8.09 -12.38
CA PHE A 219 -15.20 -6.88 -12.96
C PHE A 219 -16.55 -7.21 -13.61
N SER A 220 -17.57 -6.40 -13.31
CA SER A 220 -18.92 -6.47 -13.91
C SER A 220 -19.12 -5.41 -14.99
N ASP A 221 -20.28 -5.43 -15.63
CA ASP A 221 -20.76 -4.41 -16.57
C ASP A 221 -19.82 -4.12 -17.75
N ILE A 222 -19.12 -5.16 -18.19
CA ILE A 222 -18.17 -5.08 -19.29
C ILE A 222 -18.92 -5.17 -20.62
N VAL A 223 -18.74 -4.17 -21.48
CA VAL A 223 -19.30 -4.14 -22.83
C VAL A 223 -18.20 -3.99 -23.88
N LEU A 224 -18.47 -4.55 -25.06
CA LEU A 224 -17.64 -4.37 -26.25
C LEU A 224 -18.27 -3.30 -27.16
N ARG A 225 -17.57 -2.20 -27.40
CA ARG A 225 -18.00 -1.13 -28.32
C ARG A 225 -17.13 -1.15 -29.58
N THR A 226 -17.73 -1.50 -30.71
CA THR A 226 -17.04 -1.49 -32.01
C THR A 226 -17.37 -0.20 -32.77
N LYS A 227 -16.33 0.48 -33.28
CA LYS A 227 -16.44 1.61 -34.19
C LYS A 227 -15.39 1.43 -35.29
N GLY A 228 -15.85 1.21 -36.55
CA GLY A 228 -14.98 0.77 -37.63
C GLY A 228 -14.32 -0.58 -37.27
N GLU A 229 -13.04 -0.69 -37.50
CA GLU A 229 -12.26 -1.90 -37.24
C GLU A 229 -11.84 -2.07 -35.75
N ILE A 230 -12.06 -1.05 -34.93
CA ILE A 230 -11.60 -1.05 -33.54
C ILE A 230 -12.73 -1.46 -32.60
N THR A 231 -12.48 -2.51 -31.82
CA THR A 231 -13.35 -2.94 -30.70
C THR A 231 -12.72 -2.55 -29.37
N ARG A 232 -13.46 -1.77 -28.57
CA ARG A 232 -13.06 -1.29 -27.24
C ARG A 232 -13.73 -2.12 -26.17
N VAL A 233 -12.97 -2.46 -25.14
CA VAL A 233 -13.48 -3.11 -23.91
C VAL A 233 -13.72 -2.01 -22.88
N VAL A 234 -14.97 -1.88 -22.42
CA VAL A 234 -15.39 -0.77 -21.55
C VAL A 234 -16.19 -1.35 -20.37
N ILE A 235 -15.83 -0.93 -19.15
CA ILE A 235 -16.64 -1.11 -17.94
C ILE A 235 -17.59 0.08 -17.88
N LYS A 236 -18.91 -0.19 -17.82
CA LYS A 236 -19.95 0.84 -17.95
C LYS A 236 -20.64 1.17 -16.64
N ASN A 237 -21.30 2.34 -16.65
CA ASN A 237 -22.26 2.75 -15.62
C ASN A 237 -21.70 2.72 -14.20
N ILE A 238 -20.44 3.11 -14.04
CA ILE A 238 -19.77 3.18 -12.75
C ILE A 238 -20.26 4.45 -12.03
N PRO A 239 -20.88 4.36 -10.86
CA PRO A 239 -21.21 5.53 -10.05
C PRO A 239 -19.98 6.38 -9.73
N ALA A 240 -20.10 7.69 -9.67
CA ALA A 240 -18.97 8.60 -9.44
C ALA A 240 -18.14 8.24 -8.20
N ASN A 241 -18.80 7.82 -7.12
CA ASN A 241 -18.16 7.39 -5.87
C ASN A 241 -17.40 6.04 -5.95
N GLU A 242 -17.62 5.25 -7.01
CA GLU A 242 -16.96 3.96 -7.21
C GLU A 242 -15.82 4.00 -8.23
N VAL A 243 -15.68 5.08 -8.99
CA VAL A 243 -14.69 5.18 -10.08
C VAL A 243 -13.27 4.96 -9.55
N ASP A 244 -12.88 5.64 -8.47
CA ASP A 244 -11.54 5.50 -7.89
C ASP A 244 -11.27 4.08 -7.38
N MET A 245 -12.28 3.40 -6.82
CA MET A 245 -12.18 2.00 -6.40
C MET A 245 -11.92 1.07 -7.59
N ILE A 246 -12.66 1.25 -8.70
CA ILE A 246 -12.48 0.46 -9.91
C ILE A 246 -11.14 0.75 -10.58
N GLU A 247 -10.70 2.02 -10.65
CA GLU A 247 -9.35 2.38 -11.13
C GLU A 247 -8.25 1.67 -10.32
N ASN A 248 -8.35 1.70 -8.98
CA ASN A 248 -7.38 1.04 -8.11
C ASN A 248 -7.40 -0.48 -8.26
N LYS A 249 -8.59 -1.09 -8.42
CA LYS A 249 -8.74 -2.52 -8.69
C LYS A 249 -8.10 -2.90 -10.03
N LEU A 250 -8.26 -2.08 -11.09
CA LEU A 250 -7.61 -2.27 -12.38
C LEU A 250 -6.08 -2.24 -12.24
N LYS A 251 -5.53 -1.21 -11.60
CA LYS A 251 -4.08 -1.07 -11.37
C LYS A 251 -3.50 -2.26 -10.59
N LYS A 252 -4.18 -2.71 -9.53
CA LYS A 252 -3.77 -3.89 -8.73
C LYS A 252 -3.75 -5.19 -9.54
N ASN A 253 -4.56 -5.27 -10.59
CA ASN A 253 -4.63 -6.42 -11.50
C ASN A 253 -3.71 -6.28 -12.73
N GLY A 254 -2.84 -5.26 -12.76
CA GLY A 254 -1.86 -5.05 -13.83
C GLY A 254 -2.41 -4.31 -15.06
N TYR A 255 -3.56 -3.65 -14.93
CA TYR A 255 -4.13 -2.80 -15.98
C TYR A 255 -3.83 -1.34 -15.64
N SER A 256 -2.80 -0.75 -16.26
CA SER A 256 -2.36 0.64 -16.01
C SER A 256 -2.91 1.63 -17.02
N ASP A 257 -3.15 1.18 -18.27
CA ASP A 257 -3.54 2.03 -19.39
C ASP A 257 -5.05 1.96 -19.63
N PHE A 258 -5.80 2.85 -18.96
CA PHE A 258 -7.23 2.97 -19.15
C PHE A 258 -7.67 4.44 -19.24
N LEU A 259 -8.81 4.67 -19.86
CA LEU A 259 -9.38 6.00 -20.09
C LEU A 259 -10.75 6.09 -19.42
N VAL A 260 -10.89 7.03 -18.48
CA VAL A 260 -12.16 7.32 -17.80
C VAL A 260 -12.90 8.42 -18.55
N LYS A 261 -14.17 8.20 -18.84
CA LYS A 261 -15.05 9.15 -19.53
C LYS A 261 -16.41 9.20 -18.84
N LYS A 262 -17.05 10.37 -18.86
CA LYS A 262 -18.44 10.49 -18.43
C LYS A 262 -19.32 9.60 -19.31
N SER A 263 -20.21 8.82 -18.69
CA SER A 263 -21.12 7.95 -19.43
C SER A 263 -22.11 8.79 -20.21
N SER A 264 -22.19 8.57 -21.50
CA SER A 264 -23.27 9.14 -22.29
C SER A 264 -24.52 8.28 -22.08
N GLN A 265 -25.43 8.74 -21.24
CA GLN A 265 -26.78 8.18 -21.19
C GLN A 265 -27.43 8.39 -22.58
N LYS A 266 -27.76 7.30 -23.24
CA LYS A 266 -28.81 7.26 -24.28
C LYS A 266 -29.96 6.49 -23.72
#